data_038c11c40cce66d28f8f9a6a94587a83
#
_entry.id   038c11c40cce66d28f8f9a6a94587a83
#
_cell.length_a   1.000
_cell.length_b   1.000
_cell.length_c   1.000
_cell.angle_alpha   90.00
_cell.angle_beta   90.00
_cell.angle_gamma   90.00
#
_symmetry.space_group_name_H-M   'P 1'
#
loop_
_entity.id
_entity.type
_entity.pdbx_description
1 polymer ?
#
loop_
_entity_poly.entity_id
_entity_poly.type
_entity_poly.pdbx_seq_one_letter_code
_entity_poly.pdbx_strand_id
1 'polypeptide(L)'
;MRPPLVYTLIFILIYSCSKPESFNDLPAQQHTLLPGLNVESSYLKDQLISFNMIDSEGNNITSSTSFIVDNQLINGNTISYDELGNHEVYADYTIDSQIYSTDLLVFNIVEPINKVVVEDYTGTWCGYCPPVAHAIYELKEVYDNIISVGIHNNDELTIDQESDLRSELGISGFPSARLNRTISWLDPYQISDVNSLLSEENDVAISINSTLENIELGVDLRIVSNVELVNHKLVIYLVESNLIYDQSNYFNYVEDSYFYNLGNPIENYSHQDVLRKSITNISGNALDIIQPLNDYKFNFNVQINPDFVVENLAIVAIVVDSNNNAINSQLGVVNSFQDFN
;
A
#
# COMPACT_ATOMS: atom_id res chain seq x y z
N MET A 1 -57.19 -74.05 -21.97
CA MET A 1 -56.98 -72.66 -22.10
C MET A 1 -57.51 -71.99 -20.84
N ARG A 2 -56.62 -71.48 -20.00
CA ARG A 2 -56.98 -70.75 -18.77
C ARG A 2 -56.78 -69.26 -19.05
N PRO A 3 -57.67 -68.31 -18.67
CA PRO A 3 -57.50 -66.90 -18.87
C PRO A 3 -56.52 -66.31 -17.80
N PRO A 4 -55.79 -65.18 -18.09
CA PRO A 4 -54.90 -64.61 -17.15
C PRO A 4 -55.63 -63.74 -16.12
N LEU A 5 -55.15 -63.81 -14.87
CA LEU A 5 -55.59 -63.04 -13.73
C LEU A 5 -55.01 -61.63 -13.83
N VAL A 6 -55.89 -60.65 -13.90
CA VAL A 6 -55.50 -59.23 -13.84
C VAL A 6 -55.50 -58.79 -12.39
N TYR A 7 -54.32 -58.48 -11.86
CA TYR A 7 -54.16 -57.82 -10.55
C TYR A 7 -54.30 -56.30 -10.72
N THR A 8 -55.39 -55.76 -10.18
CA THR A 8 -55.60 -54.30 -10.06
C THR A 8 -54.89 -53.81 -8.79
N LEU A 9 -53.84 -53.07 -8.99
CA LEU A 9 -53.13 -52.41 -7.88
C LEU A 9 -53.88 -51.12 -7.53
N ILE A 10 -54.47 -51.05 -6.33
CA ILE A 10 -55.10 -49.83 -5.77
C ILE A 10 -54.03 -49.05 -5.11
N PHE A 11 -53.66 -47.84 -5.69
CA PHE A 11 -52.82 -46.86 -5.05
C PHE A 11 -53.65 -45.99 -4.09
N ILE A 12 -53.47 -46.21 -2.79
CA ILE A 12 -54.00 -45.29 -1.75
C ILE A 12 -53.07 -44.10 -1.63
N LEU A 13 -53.47 -42.98 -2.17
CA LEU A 13 -52.83 -41.67 -1.92
C LEU A 13 -53.20 -41.17 -0.54
N ILE A 14 -52.26 -41.29 0.40
CA ILE A 14 -52.41 -40.66 1.72
C ILE A 14 -52.02 -39.18 1.57
N TYR A 15 -52.96 -38.27 1.50
CA TYR A 15 -52.74 -36.83 1.65
C TYR A 15 -52.45 -36.55 3.12
N SER A 16 -51.17 -36.39 3.47
CA SER A 16 -50.76 -35.80 4.72
C SER A 16 -50.82 -34.29 4.56
N CYS A 17 -51.85 -33.63 5.09
CA CYS A 17 -51.89 -32.20 5.29
C CYS A 17 -51.00 -31.87 6.49
N SER A 18 -49.71 -31.58 6.27
CA SER A 18 -48.89 -30.83 7.22
C SER A 18 -49.23 -29.35 7.08
N LYS A 19 -49.75 -28.73 8.13
CA LYS A 19 -49.87 -27.28 8.22
C LYS A 19 -48.46 -26.71 8.09
N PRO A 20 -48.25 -25.66 7.30
CA PRO A 20 -46.98 -24.96 7.36
C PRO A 20 -46.83 -24.35 8.76
N GLU A 21 -45.85 -24.80 9.50
CA GLU A 21 -45.40 -24.09 10.70
C GLU A 21 -44.87 -22.73 10.23
N SER A 22 -45.51 -21.67 10.70
CA SER A 22 -45.01 -20.32 10.46
C SER A 22 -43.73 -20.12 11.26
N PHE A 23 -42.60 -20.02 10.58
CA PHE A 23 -41.31 -19.64 11.14
C PHE A 23 -41.27 -18.13 11.48
N ASN A 24 -42.29 -17.59 12.13
CA ASN A 24 -42.40 -16.17 12.40
C ASN A 24 -42.10 -15.78 13.85
N ASP A 25 -41.49 -16.65 14.66
CA ASP A 25 -41.17 -16.31 16.05
C ASP A 25 -39.73 -16.73 16.46
N LEU A 26 -38.77 -16.63 15.57
CA LEU A 26 -37.40 -16.46 16.02
C LEU A 26 -37.25 -14.95 16.24
N PRO A 27 -36.93 -14.49 17.48
CA PRO A 27 -36.56 -13.10 17.68
C PRO A 27 -35.42 -12.83 16.70
N ALA A 28 -35.54 -11.72 15.92
CA ALA A 28 -34.44 -11.26 15.10
C ALA A 28 -33.20 -11.28 16.00
N GLN A 29 -32.23 -12.12 15.71
CA GLN A 29 -30.93 -11.98 16.34
C GLN A 29 -30.48 -10.57 15.99
N GLN A 30 -30.62 -9.65 16.94
CA GLN A 30 -29.84 -8.43 16.90
C GLN A 30 -28.42 -8.93 16.79
N HIS A 31 -27.79 -8.73 15.61
CA HIS A 31 -26.37 -8.72 15.49
C HIS A 31 -25.89 -7.55 16.37
N THR A 32 -25.75 -7.82 17.66
CA THR A 32 -24.97 -6.93 18.51
C THR A 32 -23.57 -6.98 17.95
N LEU A 33 -23.16 -5.90 17.30
CA LEU A 33 -21.77 -5.72 16.93
C LEU A 33 -20.96 -5.94 18.21
N LEU A 34 -20.06 -6.88 18.19
CA LEU A 34 -19.21 -7.16 19.34
C LEU A 34 -18.29 -5.96 19.57
N PRO A 35 -17.97 -5.60 20.82
CA PRO A 35 -16.96 -4.62 21.12
C PRO A 35 -15.65 -4.94 20.40
N GLY A 36 -14.98 -3.90 19.84
CA GLY A 36 -13.78 -4.02 19.06
C GLY A 36 -12.55 -3.49 19.79
N LEU A 37 -11.48 -4.29 19.80
CA LEU A 37 -10.14 -3.90 20.24
C LEU A 37 -9.40 -3.27 19.06
N ASN A 38 -8.98 -2.00 19.20
CA ASN A 38 -8.17 -1.30 18.19
C ASN A 38 -6.68 -1.54 18.42
N VAL A 39 -6.06 -2.20 17.43
CA VAL A 39 -4.62 -2.52 17.39
C VAL A 39 -4.14 -2.36 15.94
N GLU A 40 -3.04 -1.65 15.75
CA GLU A 40 -2.36 -1.61 14.46
C GLU A 40 -1.55 -2.90 14.28
N SER A 41 -1.29 -3.28 13.03
CA SER A 41 -0.51 -4.49 12.70
C SER A 41 0.97 -4.39 13.08
N SER A 42 1.53 -3.17 13.08
CA SER A 42 2.93 -2.92 13.44
C SER A 42 3.12 -1.62 14.19
N TYR A 43 4.14 -1.61 15.05
CA TYR A 43 4.64 -0.46 15.80
C TYR A 43 6.17 -0.43 15.72
N LEU A 44 6.75 0.76 15.86
CA LEU A 44 8.21 0.86 15.97
C LEU A 44 8.68 0.44 17.36
N LYS A 45 9.92 -0.03 17.43
CA LYS A 45 10.64 -0.25 18.66
C LYS A 45 10.56 1.00 19.55
N ASP A 46 10.38 0.81 20.86
CA ASP A 46 10.20 1.84 21.88
C ASP A 46 8.94 2.72 21.73
N GLN A 47 8.11 2.53 20.70
CA GLN A 47 6.84 3.24 20.55
C GLN A 47 5.87 2.89 21.66
N LEU A 48 5.21 3.92 22.25
CA LEU A 48 4.14 3.69 23.23
C LEU A 48 2.86 3.23 22.50
N ILE A 49 2.52 1.97 22.70
CA ILE A 49 1.32 1.35 22.16
C ILE A 49 0.16 1.61 23.11
N SER A 50 -0.95 2.11 22.59
CA SER A 50 -2.16 2.37 23.37
C SER A 50 -3.32 1.55 22.84
N PHE A 51 -3.83 0.63 23.62
CA PHE A 51 -5.00 -0.17 23.30
C PHE A 51 -6.28 0.59 23.62
N ASN A 52 -7.24 0.55 22.73
CA ASN A 52 -8.55 1.18 22.91
C ASN A 52 -9.64 0.16 22.63
N MET A 53 -10.67 0.17 23.49
CA MET A 53 -11.83 -0.69 23.34
C MET A 53 -13.08 0.13 23.09
N ILE A 54 -13.80 -0.18 22.01
CA ILE A 54 -15.02 0.50 21.60
C ILE A 54 -16.16 -0.52 21.64
N ASP A 55 -17.28 -0.17 22.26
CA ASP A 55 -18.45 -1.04 22.28
C ASP A 55 -19.25 -0.99 20.96
N SER A 56 -20.29 -1.80 20.87
CA SER A 56 -21.15 -1.89 19.68
C SER A 56 -21.94 -0.60 19.39
N GLU A 57 -22.03 0.32 20.33
CA GLU A 57 -22.69 1.62 20.19
C GLU A 57 -21.70 2.75 19.83
N GLY A 58 -20.40 2.44 19.78
CA GLY A 58 -19.32 3.40 19.50
C GLY A 58 -18.78 4.11 20.73
N ASN A 59 -19.18 3.70 21.95
CA ASN A 59 -18.64 4.28 23.17
C ASN A 59 -17.28 3.71 23.53
N ASN A 60 -16.41 4.55 24.07
CA ASN A 60 -15.10 4.12 24.57
C ASN A 60 -15.25 3.47 25.94
N ILE A 61 -14.97 2.17 26.04
CA ILE A 61 -15.02 1.36 27.26
C ILE A 61 -13.63 0.92 27.77
N THR A 62 -12.57 1.53 27.24
CA THR A 62 -11.16 1.20 27.57
C THR A 62 -10.90 1.17 29.09
N SER A 63 -11.46 2.13 29.84
CA SER A 63 -11.23 2.23 31.30
C SER A 63 -11.85 1.09 32.14
N SER A 64 -12.80 0.35 31.57
CA SER A 64 -13.45 -0.81 32.19
C SER A 64 -13.04 -2.14 31.56
N THR A 65 -12.00 -2.12 30.73
CA THR A 65 -11.45 -3.27 29.99
C THR A 65 -10.10 -3.67 30.56
N SER A 66 -9.84 -4.96 30.66
CA SER A 66 -8.54 -5.53 31.02
C SER A 66 -7.83 -5.99 29.76
N PHE A 67 -6.58 -5.58 29.55
CA PHE A 67 -5.79 -5.96 28.39
C PHE A 67 -4.78 -7.02 28.76
N ILE A 68 -4.74 -8.09 27.99
CA ILE A 68 -3.82 -9.21 28.17
C ILE A 68 -2.90 -9.27 26.95
N VAL A 69 -1.61 -9.09 27.18
CA VAL A 69 -0.58 -9.13 26.14
C VAL A 69 0.40 -10.26 26.47
N ASP A 70 0.69 -11.12 25.49
CA ASP A 70 1.55 -12.29 25.65
C ASP A 70 1.16 -13.18 26.87
N ASN A 71 -0.14 -13.37 27.06
CA ASN A 71 -0.75 -14.06 28.20
C ASN A 71 -0.50 -13.41 29.57
N GLN A 72 -0.11 -12.12 29.63
CA GLN A 72 0.09 -11.36 30.85
C GLN A 72 -0.86 -10.17 30.90
N LEU A 73 -1.54 -9.99 32.04
CA LEU A 73 -2.36 -8.80 32.31
C LEU A 73 -1.44 -7.58 32.43
N ILE A 74 -1.65 -6.58 31.59
CA ILE A 74 -0.93 -5.30 31.69
C ILE A 74 -1.63 -4.34 32.64
N ASN A 75 -0.86 -3.42 33.23
CA ASN A 75 -1.43 -2.37 34.09
C ASN A 75 -1.86 -1.17 33.23
N GLY A 76 -3.15 -0.97 33.11
CA GLY A 76 -3.72 0.06 32.23
C GLY A 76 -3.89 -0.43 30.79
N ASN A 77 -3.72 0.47 29.83
CA ASN A 77 -3.95 0.20 28.41
C ASN A 77 -2.75 0.54 27.51
N THR A 78 -1.57 0.69 28.09
CA THR A 78 -0.35 1.07 27.34
C THR A 78 0.81 0.14 27.63
N ILE A 79 1.64 -0.11 26.62
CA ILE A 79 2.87 -0.90 26.70
C ILE A 79 3.88 -0.40 25.66
N SER A 80 5.16 -0.69 25.82
CA SER A 80 6.20 -0.50 24.80
C SER A 80 7.19 -1.67 24.86
N TYR A 81 7.88 -1.90 23.75
CA TYR A 81 8.85 -2.98 23.60
C TYR A 81 10.17 -2.45 23.03
N ASP A 82 11.28 -2.90 23.59
CA ASP A 82 12.65 -2.60 23.13
C ASP A 82 13.27 -3.75 22.30
N GLU A 83 12.53 -4.84 22.08
CA GLU A 83 12.91 -5.98 21.26
C GLU A 83 11.93 -6.13 20.07
N LEU A 84 12.46 -6.53 18.92
CA LEU A 84 11.66 -6.78 17.71
C LEU A 84 10.92 -8.12 17.83
N GLY A 85 9.73 -8.21 17.27
CA GLY A 85 9.00 -9.46 17.20
C GLY A 85 7.49 -9.33 17.26
N ASN A 86 6.83 -10.47 17.16
CA ASN A 86 5.37 -10.58 17.21
C ASN A 86 4.90 -10.67 18.65
N HIS A 87 3.82 -9.97 18.96
CA HIS A 87 3.10 -9.98 20.21
C HIS A 87 1.64 -10.26 19.99
N GLU A 88 1.01 -10.88 20.97
CA GLU A 88 -0.40 -11.24 20.94
C GLU A 88 -1.16 -10.41 21.99
N VAL A 89 -2.35 -9.91 21.63
CA VAL A 89 -3.19 -9.16 22.55
C VAL A 89 -4.66 -9.55 22.40
N TYR A 90 -5.34 -9.63 23.54
CA TYR A 90 -6.78 -9.67 23.64
C TYR A 90 -7.25 -8.84 24.84
N ALA A 91 -8.55 -8.57 24.90
CA ALA A 91 -9.12 -7.76 25.96
C ALA A 91 -10.33 -8.46 26.58
N ASP A 92 -10.39 -8.45 27.94
CA ASP A 92 -11.53 -8.88 28.71
C ASP A 92 -12.38 -7.67 29.10
N TYR A 93 -13.67 -7.74 28.81
CA TYR A 93 -14.64 -6.68 29.09
C TYR A 93 -15.93 -7.24 29.69
N THR A 94 -16.72 -6.40 30.35
CA THR A 94 -17.93 -6.84 31.06
C THR A 94 -19.19 -6.22 30.43
N ILE A 95 -20.17 -7.07 30.11
CA ILE A 95 -21.54 -6.69 29.73
C ILE A 95 -22.49 -7.41 30.70
N ASP A 96 -23.44 -6.68 31.31
CA ASP A 96 -24.46 -7.22 32.22
C ASP A 96 -23.88 -8.13 33.32
N SER A 97 -22.73 -7.73 33.89
CA SER A 97 -21.98 -8.48 34.92
C SER A 97 -21.39 -9.83 34.45
N GLN A 98 -21.36 -10.07 33.16
CA GLN A 98 -20.69 -11.24 32.56
C GLN A 98 -19.44 -10.80 31.83
N ILE A 99 -18.34 -11.53 32.01
CA ILE A 99 -17.05 -11.27 31.35
C ILE A 99 -17.02 -11.95 29.98
N TYR A 100 -16.56 -11.21 28.99
CA TYR A 100 -16.33 -11.65 27.62
C TYR A 100 -14.89 -11.30 27.23
N SER A 101 -14.34 -12.03 26.28
CA SER A 101 -13.01 -11.75 25.69
C SER A 101 -13.16 -11.41 24.22
N THR A 102 -12.31 -10.52 23.71
CA THR A 102 -12.18 -10.27 22.27
C THR A 102 -11.46 -11.45 21.59
N ASP A 103 -11.46 -11.46 20.26
CA ASP A 103 -10.54 -12.30 19.51
C ASP A 103 -9.08 -11.92 19.83
N LEU A 104 -8.18 -12.88 19.67
CA LEU A 104 -6.74 -12.69 19.78
C LEU A 104 -6.25 -11.94 18.54
N LEU A 105 -5.59 -10.81 18.72
CA LEU A 105 -4.95 -10.03 17.67
C LEU A 105 -3.44 -10.15 17.79
N VAL A 106 -2.74 -10.02 16.67
CA VAL A 106 -1.27 -10.04 16.60
C VAL A 106 -0.79 -8.70 16.10
N PHE A 107 0.25 -8.15 16.72
CA PHE A 107 0.98 -6.99 16.23
C PHE A 107 2.49 -7.27 16.25
N ASN A 108 3.23 -6.53 15.44
CA ASN A 108 4.67 -6.71 15.27
C ASN A 108 5.45 -5.46 15.70
N ILE A 109 6.55 -5.64 16.38
CA ILE A 109 7.52 -4.57 16.66
C ILE A 109 8.60 -4.62 15.61
N VAL A 110 8.81 -3.51 14.91
CA VAL A 110 9.70 -3.41 13.75
C VAL A 110 10.64 -2.21 13.86
N GLU A 111 11.70 -2.22 13.05
CA GLU A 111 12.48 -1.03 12.71
C GLU A 111 12.12 -0.56 11.28
N PRO A 112 12.25 0.75 10.98
CA PRO A 112 12.03 1.24 9.63
C PRO A 112 13.02 0.62 8.65
N ILE A 113 12.52 0.15 7.50
CA ILE A 113 13.36 -0.34 6.40
C ILE A 113 13.62 0.82 5.45
N ASN A 114 14.89 1.03 5.11
CA ASN A 114 15.26 2.04 4.12
C ASN A 114 14.86 1.58 2.72
N LYS A 115 14.12 2.42 1.99
CA LYS A 115 13.69 2.20 0.61
C LYS A 115 14.14 3.36 -0.26
N VAL A 116 14.79 3.02 -1.36
CA VAL A 116 15.31 4.00 -2.31
C VAL A 116 14.29 4.22 -3.42
N VAL A 117 13.85 5.47 -3.59
CA VAL A 117 13.03 5.83 -4.75
C VAL A 117 13.94 6.18 -5.94
N VAL A 118 13.61 5.61 -7.10
CA VAL A 118 14.27 5.89 -8.38
C VAL A 118 13.28 6.58 -9.30
N GLU A 119 13.50 7.86 -9.57
CA GLU A 119 12.72 8.62 -10.55
C GLU A 119 13.41 8.56 -11.92
N ASP A 120 12.73 8.02 -12.92
CA ASP A 120 13.15 8.00 -14.33
C ASP A 120 12.40 9.06 -15.13
N TYR A 121 13.07 10.15 -15.47
CA TYR A 121 12.56 11.18 -16.36
C TYR A 121 12.79 10.75 -17.80
N THR A 122 11.72 10.41 -18.49
CA THR A 122 11.72 9.62 -19.72
C THR A 122 10.67 10.12 -20.73
N GLY A 123 10.48 9.39 -21.81
CA GLY A 123 9.42 9.57 -22.82
C GLY A 123 9.50 8.51 -23.91
N THR A 124 8.37 8.16 -24.48
CA THR A 124 8.27 7.17 -25.57
C THR A 124 9.11 7.56 -26.81
N TRP A 125 9.28 8.85 -27.03
CA TRP A 125 10.11 9.44 -28.09
C TRP A 125 11.62 9.42 -27.78
N CYS A 126 12.00 9.21 -26.53
CA CYS A 126 13.39 9.32 -26.08
C CYS A 126 14.20 8.06 -26.44
N GLY A 127 14.92 8.08 -27.54
CA GLY A 127 15.69 6.91 -28.02
C GLY A 127 16.91 6.53 -27.15
N TYR A 128 17.33 7.40 -26.20
CA TYR A 128 18.40 7.12 -25.23
C TYR A 128 17.88 6.70 -23.84
N CYS A 129 16.56 6.66 -23.65
CA CYS A 129 15.95 6.33 -22.35
C CYS A 129 15.87 4.84 -22.00
N PRO A 130 15.76 3.89 -22.92
CA PRO A 130 15.61 2.46 -22.60
C PRO A 130 16.65 1.90 -21.61
N PRO A 131 17.94 2.28 -21.62
CA PRO A 131 18.92 1.79 -20.64
C PRO A 131 18.59 2.12 -19.18
N VAL A 132 17.94 3.27 -18.89
CA VAL A 132 17.52 3.60 -17.52
C VAL A 132 16.46 2.63 -17.05
N ALA A 133 15.40 2.43 -17.85
CA ALA A 133 14.32 1.50 -17.52
C ALA A 133 14.85 0.06 -17.32
N HIS A 134 15.82 -0.37 -18.12
CA HIS A 134 16.46 -1.68 -17.97
C HIS A 134 17.27 -1.76 -16.67
N ALA A 135 18.05 -0.74 -16.34
CA ALA A 135 18.82 -0.70 -15.10
C ALA A 135 17.93 -0.72 -13.86
N ILE A 136 16.76 -0.04 -13.90
CA ILE A 136 15.75 -0.12 -12.85
C ILE A 136 15.17 -1.53 -12.73
N TYR A 137 14.91 -2.18 -13.85
CA TYR A 137 14.46 -3.57 -13.86
C TYR A 137 15.51 -4.48 -13.18
N GLU A 138 16.80 -4.36 -13.56
CA GLU A 138 17.87 -5.14 -12.95
C GLU A 138 18.04 -4.86 -11.45
N LEU A 139 17.84 -3.61 -10.99
CA LEU A 139 17.83 -3.26 -9.57
C LEU A 139 16.73 -3.99 -8.81
N LYS A 140 15.52 -4.02 -9.36
CA LYS A 140 14.36 -4.68 -8.73
C LYS A 140 14.47 -6.21 -8.71
N GLU A 141 15.26 -6.81 -9.62
CA GLU A 141 15.55 -8.25 -9.56
C GLU A 141 16.52 -8.61 -8.41
N VAL A 142 17.25 -7.63 -7.87
CA VAL A 142 18.26 -7.83 -6.82
C VAL A 142 17.78 -7.34 -5.46
N TYR A 143 16.96 -6.28 -5.41
CA TYR A 143 16.57 -5.61 -4.19
C TYR A 143 15.06 -5.37 -4.11
N ASP A 144 14.42 -5.82 -3.03
CA ASP A 144 12.99 -5.63 -2.77
C ASP A 144 12.64 -4.21 -2.31
N ASN A 145 13.63 -3.42 -1.89
CA ASN A 145 13.46 -2.08 -1.33
C ASN A 145 13.79 -0.95 -2.33
N ILE A 146 13.60 -1.22 -3.62
CA ILE A 146 13.62 -0.23 -4.72
C ILE A 146 12.20 0.11 -5.14
N ILE A 147 11.89 1.41 -5.14
CA ILE A 147 10.62 1.94 -5.63
C ILE A 147 10.90 2.84 -6.83
N SER A 148 10.32 2.55 -7.98
CA SER A 148 10.52 3.36 -9.18
C SER A 148 9.29 4.18 -9.54
N VAL A 149 9.53 5.34 -10.17
CA VAL A 149 8.52 6.21 -10.75
C VAL A 149 9.00 6.69 -12.12
N GLY A 150 8.31 6.25 -13.19
CA GLY A 150 8.55 6.71 -14.55
C GLY A 150 7.80 8.03 -14.81
N ILE A 151 8.53 9.11 -15.05
CA ILE A 151 7.98 10.45 -15.26
C ILE A 151 8.12 10.78 -16.74
N HIS A 152 7.03 10.55 -17.46
CA HIS A 152 6.96 10.74 -18.90
C HIS A 152 6.79 12.20 -19.30
N ASN A 153 7.48 12.62 -20.36
CA ASN A 153 7.43 13.96 -20.92
C ASN A 153 7.00 13.96 -22.37
N ASN A 154 6.05 14.84 -22.72
CA ASN A 154 5.63 15.14 -24.08
C ASN A 154 5.21 13.93 -24.93
N ASP A 155 4.50 13.00 -24.28
CA ASP A 155 3.86 11.82 -24.88
C ASP A 155 2.50 11.55 -24.23
N GLU A 156 1.85 10.44 -24.60
CA GLU A 156 0.51 10.05 -24.14
C GLU A 156 0.47 9.69 -22.64
N LEU A 157 1.62 9.47 -22.03
CA LEU A 157 1.77 9.07 -20.62
C LEU A 157 2.09 10.27 -19.72
N THR A 158 2.28 11.45 -20.29
CA THR A 158 2.64 12.69 -19.58
C THR A 158 1.47 13.19 -18.73
N ILE A 159 1.73 13.51 -17.46
CA ILE A 159 0.77 14.23 -16.61
C ILE A 159 0.92 15.75 -16.72
N ASP A 160 -0.15 16.50 -16.43
CA ASP A 160 -0.15 17.97 -16.58
C ASP A 160 0.92 18.67 -15.71
N GLN A 161 1.25 18.11 -14.54
CA GLN A 161 2.19 18.68 -13.57
C GLN A 161 3.66 18.29 -13.82
N GLU A 162 3.97 17.52 -14.88
CA GLU A 162 5.34 17.07 -15.18
C GLU A 162 6.33 18.22 -15.27
N SER A 163 5.97 19.27 -16.00
CA SER A 163 6.86 20.42 -16.21
C SER A 163 7.20 21.16 -14.92
N ASP A 164 6.27 21.22 -13.97
CA ASP A 164 6.47 21.86 -12.67
C ASP A 164 7.45 21.04 -11.82
N LEU A 165 7.25 19.71 -11.76
CA LEU A 165 8.14 18.78 -11.05
C LEU A 165 9.56 18.83 -11.62
N ARG A 166 9.68 18.73 -12.94
CA ARG A 166 10.96 18.78 -13.65
C ARG A 166 11.70 20.10 -13.42
N SER A 167 10.97 21.21 -13.44
CA SER A 167 11.55 22.54 -13.18
C SER A 167 12.04 22.67 -11.74
N GLU A 168 11.26 22.20 -10.75
CA GLU A 168 11.63 22.26 -9.33
C GLU A 168 12.88 21.42 -9.02
N LEU A 169 13.00 20.23 -9.62
CA LEU A 169 14.13 19.33 -9.41
C LEU A 169 15.30 19.59 -10.37
N GLY A 170 15.22 20.63 -11.21
CA GLY A 170 16.30 21.05 -12.10
C GLY A 170 16.61 20.03 -13.20
N ILE A 171 15.62 19.28 -13.68
CA ILE A 171 15.78 18.31 -14.77
C ILE A 171 15.71 19.06 -16.11
N SER A 172 16.81 19.04 -16.87
CA SER A 172 16.95 19.80 -18.11
C SER A 172 17.07 18.96 -19.37
N GLY A 173 17.14 17.64 -19.25
CA GLY A 173 17.31 16.72 -20.38
C GLY A 173 16.87 15.30 -20.08
N PHE A 174 16.81 14.47 -21.14
CA PHE A 174 16.37 13.09 -21.12
C PHE A 174 17.41 12.18 -21.80
N PRO A 175 17.67 10.97 -21.26
CA PRO A 175 17.21 10.48 -19.97
C PRO A 175 17.78 11.28 -18.79
N SER A 176 17.06 11.27 -17.67
CA SER A 176 17.59 11.73 -16.39
C SER A 176 17.06 10.83 -15.28
N ALA A 177 17.94 10.09 -14.63
CA ALA A 177 17.59 9.26 -13.49
C ALA A 177 18.03 9.92 -12.17
N ARG A 178 17.18 9.82 -11.15
CA ARG A 178 17.44 10.34 -9.81
C ARG A 178 17.20 9.26 -8.76
N LEU A 179 18.18 9.08 -7.88
CA LEU A 179 18.03 8.32 -6.65
C LEU A 179 17.59 9.27 -5.54
N ASN A 180 16.61 8.88 -4.74
CA ASN A 180 16.03 9.69 -3.68
C ASN A 180 15.72 11.14 -4.15
N ARG A 181 15.27 11.30 -5.41
CA ARG A 181 14.85 12.52 -6.09
C ARG A 181 15.98 13.49 -6.45
N THR A 182 17.03 13.60 -5.64
CA THR A 182 18.06 14.64 -5.78
C THR A 182 19.42 14.13 -6.27
N ILE A 183 19.75 12.88 -6.04
CA ILE A 183 21.02 12.27 -6.42
C ILE A 183 20.98 11.84 -7.87
N SER A 184 21.84 12.39 -8.73
CA SER A 184 21.89 11.98 -10.13
C SER A 184 22.46 10.56 -10.26
N TRP A 185 21.69 9.68 -10.91
CA TRP A 185 22.18 8.37 -11.32
C TRP A 185 22.55 8.42 -12.79
N LEU A 186 23.83 8.20 -13.08
CA LEU A 186 24.38 8.46 -14.40
C LEU A 186 24.77 7.18 -15.14
N ASP A 187 24.73 7.24 -16.48
CA ASP A 187 25.24 6.15 -17.32
C ASP A 187 26.68 5.75 -16.87
N PRO A 188 26.95 4.46 -16.68
CA PRO A 188 26.17 3.29 -17.08
C PRO A 188 25.15 2.75 -16.08
N TYR A 189 24.61 3.56 -15.17
CA TYR A 189 23.56 3.21 -14.20
C TYR A 189 23.89 1.96 -13.37
N GLN A 190 25.03 2.02 -12.67
CA GLN A 190 25.53 0.82 -11.96
C GLN A 190 24.70 0.53 -10.71
N ILE A 191 24.37 -0.74 -10.51
CA ILE A 191 23.70 -1.24 -9.29
C ILE A 191 24.48 -0.84 -8.03
N SER A 192 25.82 -0.83 -8.10
CA SER A 192 26.69 -0.44 -6.99
C SER A 192 26.46 0.98 -6.47
N ASP A 193 25.98 1.88 -7.31
CA ASP A 193 25.69 3.28 -6.92
C ASP A 193 24.56 3.37 -5.91
N VAL A 194 23.66 2.39 -5.91
CA VAL A 194 22.50 2.31 -5.02
C VAL A 194 22.81 1.60 -3.70
N ASN A 195 23.81 0.72 -3.67
CA ASN A 195 24.17 -0.08 -2.49
C ASN A 195 24.44 0.76 -1.23
N SER A 196 25.12 1.88 -1.39
CA SER A 196 25.42 2.76 -0.25
C SER A 196 24.17 3.36 0.35
N LEU A 197 23.21 3.74 -0.52
CA LEU A 197 21.92 4.29 -0.06
C LEU A 197 21.06 3.22 0.62
N LEU A 198 21.02 1.99 0.11
CA LEU A 198 20.25 0.90 0.68
C LEU A 198 20.76 0.44 2.04
N SER A 199 22.05 0.62 2.31
CA SER A 199 22.70 0.23 3.58
C SER A 199 22.57 1.27 4.69
N GLU A 200 22.00 2.44 4.42
CA GLU A 200 21.76 3.46 5.42
C GLU A 200 20.62 3.05 6.35
N GLU A 201 20.78 3.34 7.65
CA GLU A 201 19.69 3.21 8.61
C GLU A 201 18.61 4.25 8.29
N ASN A 202 17.36 3.91 8.56
CA ASN A 202 16.25 4.83 8.34
C ASN A 202 15.44 5.02 9.63
N ASP A 203 14.95 6.24 9.82
CA ASP A 203 14.17 6.60 11.00
C ASP A 203 12.66 6.67 10.72
N VAL A 204 12.24 6.63 9.45
CA VAL A 204 10.86 6.89 9.05
C VAL A 204 10.21 5.61 8.53
N ALA A 205 9.13 5.18 9.15
CA ALA A 205 8.26 4.11 8.67
C ALA A 205 6.98 4.69 8.05
N ILE A 206 6.55 4.11 6.95
CA ILE A 206 5.34 4.49 6.22
C ILE A 206 4.51 3.24 5.96
N SER A 207 3.23 3.24 6.33
CA SER A 207 2.28 2.23 5.86
C SER A 207 1.23 2.85 4.95
N ILE A 208 0.71 2.06 4.02
CA ILE A 208 -0.29 2.46 3.03
C ILE A 208 -1.45 1.49 3.10
N ASN A 209 -2.66 2.00 3.28
CA ASN A 209 -3.88 1.26 3.03
C ASN A 209 -4.66 1.99 1.94
N SER A 210 -5.17 1.28 0.95
CA SER A 210 -5.94 1.90 -0.12
C SER A 210 -7.15 1.08 -0.51
N THR A 211 -8.21 1.79 -0.87
CA THR A 211 -9.46 1.21 -1.36
C THR A 211 -9.94 1.98 -2.58
N LEU A 212 -10.33 1.27 -3.62
CA LEU A 212 -10.90 1.86 -4.81
C LEU A 212 -12.34 1.38 -4.99
N GLU A 213 -13.27 2.30 -4.94
CA GLU A 213 -14.69 2.05 -5.21
C GLU A 213 -15.11 2.84 -6.47
N ASN A 214 -15.37 2.14 -7.56
CA ASN A 214 -15.59 2.71 -8.88
C ASN A 214 -14.39 3.54 -9.35
N ILE A 215 -14.44 4.88 -9.22
CA ILE A 215 -13.35 5.80 -9.55
C ILE A 215 -12.85 6.59 -8.32
N GLU A 216 -13.43 6.36 -7.16
CA GLU A 216 -13.04 7.02 -5.91
C GLU A 216 -11.96 6.19 -5.23
N LEU A 217 -10.74 6.71 -5.21
CA LEU A 217 -9.59 6.12 -4.56
C LEU A 217 -9.39 6.77 -3.19
N GLY A 218 -9.61 5.97 -2.13
CA GLY A 218 -9.24 6.30 -0.77
C GLY A 218 -7.81 5.83 -0.49
N VAL A 219 -6.99 6.67 0.13
CA VAL A 219 -5.62 6.35 0.56
C VAL A 219 -5.45 6.79 2.00
N ASP A 220 -5.18 5.83 2.86
CA ASP A 220 -4.88 6.02 4.28
C ASP A 220 -3.39 5.72 4.52
N LEU A 221 -2.68 6.68 5.09
CA LEU A 221 -1.26 6.54 5.39
C LEU A 221 -1.04 6.65 6.90
N ARG A 222 -0.09 5.88 7.41
CA ARG A 222 0.52 6.05 8.72
C ARG A 222 1.99 6.40 8.56
N ILE A 223 2.46 7.38 9.32
CA ILE A 223 3.87 7.75 9.39
C ILE A 223 4.27 7.75 10.87
N VAL A 224 5.32 7.01 11.19
CA VAL A 224 5.99 7.02 12.49
C VAL A 224 7.47 7.24 12.24
N SER A 225 8.11 8.05 13.07
CA SER A 225 9.53 8.33 12.97
C SER A 225 10.23 8.15 14.31
N ASN A 226 11.46 7.64 14.32
CA ASN A 226 12.32 7.58 15.50
C ASN A 226 12.84 8.98 15.91
N VAL A 227 12.84 9.93 14.98
CA VAL A 227 13.35 11.29 15.18
C VAL A 227 12.29 12.36 14.88
N GLU A 228 12.48 13.56 15.37
CA GLU A 228 11.61 14.69 15.03
C GLU A 228 11.78 15.10 13.56
N LEU A 229 10.66 15.22 12.82
CA LEU A 229 10.67 15.71 11.46
C LEU A 229 10.11 17.15 11.40
N VAL A 230 10.96 18.09 11.00
CA VAL A 230 10.62 19.52 10.87
C VAL A 230 10.83 19.99 9.44
N ASN A 231 9.87 20.72 8.87
CA ASN A 231 9.89 21.20 7.48
C ASN A 231 9.98 20.09 6.42
N HIS A 232 9.39 18.94 6.70
CA HIS A 232 9.24 17.84 5.74
C HIS A 232 7.95 17.97 4.94
N LYS A 233 7.88 17.27 3.82
CA LYS A 233 6.68 17.17 2.98
C LYS A 233 6.35 15.72 2.72
N LEU A 234 5.08 15.46 2.43
CA LEU A 234 4.57 14.16 1.97
C LEU A 234 4.19 14.27 0.51
N VAL A 235 4.81 13.44 -0.33
CA VAL A 235 4.49 13.26 -1.75
C VAL A 235 3.75 11.93 -1.90
N ILE A 236 2.63 11.93 -2.62
CA ILE A 236 1.86 10.72 -2.90
C ILE A 236 1.55 10.67 -4.40
N TYR A 237 2.04 9.63 -5.05
CA TYR A 237 1.85 9.36 -6.46
C TYR A 237 0.99 8.11 -6.67
N LEU A 238 0.13 8.15 -7.68
CA LEU A 238 -0.50 6.98 -8.28
C LEU A 238 0.33 6.61 -9.52
N VAL A 239 0.83 5.40 -9.56
CA VAL A 239 1.58 4.85 -10.69
C VAL A 239 0.83 3.69 -11.34
N GLU A 240 1.07 3.47 -12.63
CA GLU A 240 0.49 2.35 -13.40
C GLU A 240 1.58 1.64 -14.17
N SER A 241 1.60 0.33 -14.08
CA SER A 241 2.54 -0.54 -14.79
C SER A 241 1.88 -1.21 -16.01
N ASN A 242 2.69 -1.86 -16.84
CA ASN A 242 2.25 -2.60 -18.03
C ASN A 242 1.53 -1.75 -19.08
N LEU A 243 1.90 -0.49 -19.22
CA LEU A 243 1.40 0.38 -20.27
C LEU A 243 2.12 0.10 -21.59
N ILE A 244 1.37 -0.27 -22.64
CA ILE A 244 1.93 -0.74 -23.90
C ILE A 244 1.93 0.40 -24.92
N TYR A 245 3.13 0.91 -25.22
CA TYR A 245 3.39 1.94 -26.24
C TYR A 245 4.70 1.64 -26.95
N ASP A 246 4.87 2.13 -28.17
CA ASP A 246 6.12 1.99 -28.90
C ASP A 246 7.20 2.91 -28.30
N GLN A 247 8.42 2.40 -28.14
CA GLN A 247 9.55 3.13 -27.53
C GLN A 247 10.64 3.38 -28.55
N SER A 248 11.01 4.62 -28.78
CA SER A 248 12.20 4.96 -29.60
C SER A 248 13.46 4.32 -29.05
N ASN A 249 14.32 3.77 -29.95
CA ASN A 249 15.48 3.00 -29.57
C ASN A 249 16.70 3.37 -30.45
N TYR A 250 17.59 4.22 -29.95
CA TYR A 250 18.81 4.59 -30.67
C TYR A 250 19.93 3.56 -30.51
N PHE A 251 19.75 2.56 -29.63
CA PHE A 251 20.67 1.44 -29.45
C PHE A 251 20.41 0.26 -30.38
N ASN A 252 19.42 0.36 -31.26
CA ASN A 252 19.03 -0.73 -32.18
C ASN A 252 20.18 -1.25 -33.04
N TYR A 253 21.21 -0.44 -33.29
CA TYR A 253 22.36 -0.77 -34.10
C TYR A 253 23.69 -0.86 -33.31
N VAL A 254 23.62 -0.88 -31.98
CA VAL A 254 24.76 -1.01 -31.07
C VAL A 254 24.86 -2.47 -30.62
N GLU A 255 25.79 -3.23 -31.20
CA GLU A 255 25.91 -4.71 -31.07
C GLU A 255 26.01 -5.19 -29.60
N ASP A 256 26.69 -4.44 -28.73
CA ASP A 256 26.86 -4.80 -27.32
C ASP A 256 25.69 -4.31 -26.41
N SER A 257 24.67 -3.67 -26.97
CA SER A 257 23.52 -3.22 -26.22
C SER A 257 22.47 -4.32 -26.05
N TYR A 258 21.85 -4.36 -24.85
CA TYR A 258 20.64 -5.17 -24.62
C TYR A 258 19.53 -4.87 -25.66
N PHE A 259 19.47 -3.63 -26.16
CA PHE A 259 18.46 -3.15 -27.10
C PHE A 259 18.85 -3.34 -28.59
N TYR A 260 19.95 -4.04 -28.85
CA TYR A 260 20.40 -4.36 -30.20
C TYR A 260 19.36 -5.18 -30.97
N ASN A 261 19.03 -4.75 -32.18
CA ASN A 261 18.12 -5.44 -33.11
C ASN A 261 16.68 -5.70 -32.56
N LEU A 262 16.23 -4.92 -31.56
CA LEU A 262 14.86 -4.97 -31.05
C LEU A 262 13.88 -4.08 -31.86
N GLY A 263 14.37 -3.30 -32.83
CA GLY A 263 13.60 -2.33 -33.58
C GLY A 263 13.84 -0.89 -33.14
N ASN A 264 13.47 0.05 -34.00
CA ASN A 264 13.38 1.48 -33.69
C ASN A 264 12.15 2.07 -34.43
N PRO A 265 10.99 2.22 -33.76
CA PRO A 265 10.78 1.96 -32.32
C PRO A 265 10.83 0.46 -31.97
N ILE A 266 10.97 0.16 -30.64
CA ILE A 266 10.62 -1.14 -30.09
C ILE A 266 9.10 -1.17 -30.01
N GLU A 267 8.47 -2.00 -30.82
CA GLU A 267 7.01 -2.11 -30.89
C GLU A 267 6.45 -2.80 -29.63
N ASN A 268 5.32 -2.31 -29.14
CA ASN A 268 4.62 -2.85 -27.97
C ASN A 268 5.52 -2.92 -26.71
N TYR A 269 6.37 -1.93 -26.49
CA TYR A 269 7.21 -1.84 -25.30
C TYR A 269 6.31 -1.64 -24.04
N SER A 270 6.60 -2.37 -22.97
CA SER A 270 5.86 -2.30 -21.71
C SER A 270 6.51 -1.30 -20.77
N HIS A 271 5.87 -0.16 -20.57
CA HIS A 271 6.30 0.87 -19.61
C HIS A 271 5.82 0.50 -18.21
N GLN A 272 6.70 0.64 -17.21
CA GLN A 272 6.46 0.25 -15.82
C GLN A 272 6.44 1.46 -14.90
N ASP A 273 5.66 1.39 -13.82
CA ASP A 273 5.59 2.37 -12.73
C ASP A 273 5.41 3.83 -13.20
N VAL A 274 4.64 4.01 -14.27
CA VAL A 274 4.42 5.32 -14.89
C VAL A 274 3.57 6.20 -13.98
N LEU A 275 4.03 7.41 -13.68
CA LEU A 275 3.29 8.40 -12.91
C LEU A 275 2.01 8.81 -13.64
N ARG A 276 0.84 8.47 -13.07
CA ARG A 276 -0.48 8.77 -13.66
C ARG A 276 -1.17 9.94 -12.99
N LYS A 277 -0.89 10.15 -11.70
CA LYS A 277 -1.50 11.23 -10.93
C LYS A 277 -0.67 11.55 -9.68
N SER A 278 -0.55 12.83 -9.36
CA SER A 278 -0.15 13.25 -8.03
C SER A 278 -1.40 13.43 -7.16
N ILE A 279 -1.44 12.77 -6.00
CA ILE A 279 -2.53 12.86 -5.03
C ILE A 279 -2.34 14.09 -4.14
N THR A 280 -1.09 14.42 -3.84
CA THR A 280 -0.68 15.67 -3.19
C THR A 280 -0.35 16.75 -4.23
N ASN A 281 0.08 17.93 -3.81
CA ASN A 281 0.84 18.80 -4.70
C ASN A 281 2.02 18.02 -5.26
N ILE A 282 2.41 18.29 -6.52
CA ILE A 282 3.43 17.50 -7.23
C ILE A 282 4.77 17.45 -6.48
N SER A 283 5.09 18.50 -5.74
CA SER A 283 6.29 18.61 -4.89
C SER A 283 6.05 18.24 -3.43
N GLY A 284 4.85 17.77 -3.11
CA GLY A 284 4.42 17.37 -1.77
C GLY A 284 3.65 18.42 -1.00
N ASN A 285 2.86 17.97 -0.05
CA ASN A 285 2.18 18.78 0.95
C ASN A 285 3.07 18.90 2.19
N ALA A 286 3.17 20.10 2.76
CA ALA A 286 3.89 20.28 4.02
C ALA A 286 3.28 19.39 5.13
N LEU A 287 4.15 18.75 5.88
CA LEU A 287 3.80 18.05 7.10
C LEU A 287 3.89 19.00 8.30
N ASP A 288 2.96 18.86 9.23
CA ASP A 288 3.17 19.38 10.57
C ASP A 288 4.38 18.68 11.21
N ILE A 289 4.89 19.23 12.32
CA ILE A 289 6.02 18.62 13.02
C ILE A 289 5.60 17.21 13.48
N ILE A 290 6.34 16.21 13.01
CA ILE A 290 6.19 14.82 13.47
C ILE A 290 7.10 14.63 14.68
N GLN A 291 6.51 14.34 15.84
CA GLN A 291 7.25 14.05 17.05
C GLN A 291 7.71 12.58 17.05
N PRO A 292 8.86 12.27 17.63
CA PRO A 292 9.38 10.91 17.67
C PRO A 292 8.37 9.91 18.27
N LEU A 293 8.26 8.75 17.61
CA LEU A 293 7.47 7.60 18.03
C LEU A 293 5.97 7.87 18.18
N ASN A 294 5.48 9.02 17.68
CA ASN A 294 4.06 9.31 17.61
C ASN A 294 3.49 8.85 16.27
N ASP A 295 2.24 8.39 16.31
CA ASP A 295 1.51 7.86 15.15
C ASP A 295 0.74 9.01 14.47
N TYR A 296 1.11 9.31 13.22
CA TYR A 296 0.45 10.32 12.40
C TYR A 296 -0.30 9.66 11.25
N LYS A 297 -1.60 9.95 11.15
CA LYS A 297 -2.49 9.39 10.15
C LYS A 297 -2.95 10.45 9.16
N PHE A 298 -2.88 10.12 7.87
CA PHE A 298 -3.28 10.99 6.77
C PHE A 298 -4.26 10.26 5.87
N ASN A 299 -5.35 10.95 5.48
CA ASN A 299 -6.39 10.38 4.65
C ASN A 299 -6.57 11.24 3.40
N PHE A 300 -6.61 10.61 2.25
CA PHE A 300 -6.83 11.25 0.96
C PHE A 300 -7.94 10.54 0.20
N ASN A 301 -8.77 11.32 -0.49
CA ASN A 301 -9.79 10.79 -1.40
C ASN A 301 -9.68 11.53 -2.72
N VAL A 302 -9.48 10.79 -3.81
CA VAL A 302 -9.31 11.35 -5.15
C VAL A 302 -10.04 10.53 -6.18
N GLN A 303 -10.53 11.20 -7.23
CA GLN A 303 -11.05 10.50 -8.39
C GLN A 303 -9.91 10.15 -9.33
N ILE A 304 -9.94 8.92 -9.86
CA ILE A 304 -8.99 8.45 -10.87
C ILE A 304 -9.67 8.31 -12.24
N ASN A 305 -8.87 8.20 -13.29
CA ASN A 305 -9.39 7.94 -14.62
C ASN A 305 -9.99 6.52 -14.68
N PRO A 306 -11.24 6.35 -15.18
CA PRO A 306 -11.86 5.03 -15.31
C PRO A 306 -11.15 4.09 -16.29
N ASP A 307 -10.29 4.62 -17.16
CA ASP A 307 -9.52 3.82 -18.13
C ASP A 307 -8.26 3.19 -17.54
N PHE A 308 -7.91 3.50 -16.29
CA PHE A 308 -6.77 2.88 -15.60
C PHE A 308 -7.06 1.42 -15.27
N VAL A 309 -6.06 0.55 -15.45
CA VAL A 309 -6.15 -0.87 -15.15
C VAL A 309 -5.81 -1.09 -13.68
N VAL A 310 -6.83 -1.37 -12.87
CA VAL A 310 -6.75 -1.38 -11.39
C VAL A 310 -5.65 -2.33 -10.88
N GLU A 311 -5.51 -3.49 -11.50
CA GLU A 311 -4.53 -4.51 -11.14
C GLU A 311 -3.07 -4.06 -11.37
N ASN A 312 -2.88 -3.01 -12.17
CA ASN A 312 -1.57 -2.42 -12.48
C ASN A 312 -1.27 -1.15 -11.66
N LEU A 313 -2.21 -0.74 -10.80
CA LEU A 313 -2.07 0.50 -10.01
C LEU A 313 -1.37 0.27 -8.68
N ALA A 314 -0.48 1.19 -8.34
CA ALA A 314 0.13 1.27 -7.03
C ALA A 314 0.22 2.72 -6.53
N ILE A 315 0.25 2.88 -5.21
CA ILE A 315 0.50 4.14 -4.52
C ILE A 315 1.97 4.17 -4.13
N VAL A 316 2.65 5.26 -4.45
CA VAL A 316 3.99 5.56 -3.94
C VAL A 316 3.88 6.75 -2.99
N ALA A 317 4.22 6.55 -1.73
CA ALA A 317 4.31 7.60 -0.72
C ALA A 317 5.78 7.88 -0.40
N ILE A 318 6.16 9.16 -0.38
CA ILE A 318 7.54 9.60 -0.17
C ILE A 318 7.54 10.72 0.87
N VAL A 319 8.31 10.56 1.94
CA VAL A 319 8.61 11.66 2.86
C VAL A 319 9.89 12.34 2.38
N VAL A 320 9.82 13.64 2.14
CA VAL A 320 10.95 14.43 1.64
C VAL A 320 11.34 15.54 2.61
N ASP A 321 12.62 15.84 2.67
CA ASP A 321 13.15 16.96 3.45
C ASP A 321 12.92 18.32 2.76
N SER A 322 13.39 19.40 3.39
CA SER A 322 13.29 20.77 2.87
C SER A 322 14.04 20.98 1.54
N ASN A 323 14.95 20.09 1.17
CA ASN A 323 15.73 20.14 -0.07
C ASN A 323 15.13 19.22 -1.16
N ASN A 324 13.95 18.66 -0.93
CA ASN A 324 13.27 17.67 -1.77
C ASN A 324 14.00 16.31 -1.85
N ASN A 325 14.94 16.01 -0.96
CA ASN A 325 15.55 14.71 -0.89
C ASN A 325 14.59 13.72 -0.19
N ALA A 326 14.34 12.56 -0.80
CA ALA A 326 13.53 11.53 -0.18
C ALA A 326 14.31 10.90 0.98
N ILE A 327 13.71 10.95 2.18
CA ILE A 327 14.29 10.33 3.38
C ILE A 327 13.78 8.90 3.57
N ASN A 328 12.56 8.61 3.17
CA ASN A 328 12.05 7.25 2.97
C ASN A 328 10.85 7.25 2.04
N SER A 329 10.52 6.07 1.52
CA SER A 329 9.38 5.85 0.64
C SER A 329 8.70 4.51 0.92
N GLN A 330 7.45 4.36 0.44
CA GLN A 330 6.70 3.11 0.50
C GLN A 330 5.87 2.96 -0.76
N LEU A 331 5.69 1.70 -1.20
CA LEU A 331 4.81 1.34 -2.29
C LEU A 331 3.72 0.39 -1.78
N GLY A 332 2.47 0.67 -2.09
CA GLY A 332 1.33 -0.19 -1.81
C GLY A 332 0.48 -0.41 -3.07
N VAL A 333 0.16 -1.65 -3.40
CA VAL A 333 -0.76 -1.97 -4.50
C VAL A 333 -2.16 -1.46 -4.15
N VAL A 334 -2.90 -0.93 -5.14
CA VAL A 334 -4.28 -0.46 -4.91
C VAL A 334 -5.17 -1.61 -4.43
N ASN A 335 -6.10 -1.33 -3.52
CA ASN A 335 -6.95 -2.30 -2.82
C ASN A 335 -6.17 -3.27 -1.91
N SER A 336 -5.04 -2.85 -1.38
CA SER A 336 -4.28 -3.63 -0.42
C SER A 336 -3.80 -2.79 0.76
N PHE A 337 -3.36 -3.48 1.78
CA PHE A 337 -2.64 -2.90 2.91
C PHE A 337 -1.16 -3.27 2.81
N GLN A 338 -0.30 -2.26 2.84
CA GLN A 338 1.14 -2.39 2.94
C GLN A 338 1.59 -1.82 4.28
N ASP A 339 2.16 -2.66 5.11
CA ASP A 339 2.68 -2.27 6.43
C ASP A 339 4.04 -1.56 6.34
N PHE A 340 4.64 -1.24 7.47
CA PHE A 340 5.93 -0.54 7.59
C PHE A 340 7.11 -1.24 6.90
N ASN A 341 6.96 -2.50 6.57
CA ASN A 341 8.01 -3.35 5.96
C ASN A 341 8.00 -3.33 4.44
#